data_e05d4db56f6e31c379d64a1a6dd5e43e
#
_entry.id   e05d4db56f6e31c379d64a1a6dd5e43e
#
_cell.length_a   1.000
_cell.length_b   1.000
_cell.length_c   1.000
_cell.angle_alpha   90.00
_cell.angle_beta   90.00
_cell.angle_gamma   90.00
#
_symmetry.space_group_name_H-M   'P 1'
#
loop_
_entity.id
_entity.type
_entity.pdbx_description
1 polymer ?
#
loop_
_entity_poly.entity_id
_entity_poly.type
_entity_poly.pdbx_seq_one_letter_code
_entity_poly.pdbx_strand_id
1 'polypeptide(L)'
;MKLKKILAALLAAALCISLAACGGEGSSDAGSSAESSAETSSESSAAEESSADAESSGTAGAAAQDPTEVLTDARIGVQLGTTGDQYIDGDIQDGLLGDAELTRYNKGMEAVQALLQDKLDAVVIDNEPAKVFVEENEGLVILDSAYTEEDYAICIAKDNTELLEQFNTAIAELKEDGTLQQLLDYYINGVEGAQPYTSPEGITYNGTLTMATNAEFPPYEYHDSSSGEDQIVGLDVDFARAICDKLGMELEITDIAFDSIIPAVQSGKADFGAAGMTVTPDREENVNFTDSYCTGIQVVIVKDAAAE
;
A
#
# COMPACT_ATOMS: atom_id res chain seq x y z
N MET A 1 -49.71 3.36 -7.03
CA MET A 1 -50.78 2.63 -6.28
C MET A 1 -50.10 1.76 -5.23
N LYS A 2 -50.35 2.16 -3.95
CA LYS A 2 -50.34 1.38 -2.69
C LYS A 2 -49.11 0.51 -2.39
N LEU A 3 -48.11 0.92 -1.58
CA LEU A 3 -48.09 1.05 -0.11
C LEU A 3 -48.61 -0.20 0.62
N LYS A 4 -47.72 -0.95 1.30
CA LYS A 4 -48.00 -1.58 2.61
C LYS A 4 -46.71 -1.80 3.37
N LYS A 5 -46.63 -1.08 4.51
CA LYS A 5 -45.77 -1.25 5.68
C LYS A 5 -46.31 -2.40 6.54
N ILE A 6 -45.43 -3.19 7.20
CA ILE A 6 -45.65 -3.90 8.47
C ILE A 6 -44.28 -4.05 9.10
N LEU A 7 -43.86 -3.42 10.09
CA LEU A 7 -44.03 -3.17 11.54
C LEU A 7 -43.78 -4.42 12.40
N ALA A 8 -42.64 -4.38 13.08
CA ALA A 8 -42.23 -4.67 14.44
C ALA A 8 -42.72 -5.94 15.16
N ALA A 9 -41.76 -6.60 15.84
CA ALA A 9 -41.92 -6.97 17.25
C ALA A 9 -40.56 -7.27 17.91
N LEU A 10 -40.25 -6.51 18.95
CA LEU A 10 -39.28 -6.74 20.03
C LEU A 10 -39.65 -7.97 20.85
N LEU A 11 -38.66 -8.71 21.35
CA LEU A 11 -38.76 -9.34 22.69
C LEU A 11 -37.37 -9.47 23.31
N ALA A 12 -37.20 -8.81 24.45
CA ALA A 12 -36.09 -8.91 25.39
C ALA A 12 -36.44 -9.92 26.50
N ALA A 13 -35.46 -10.67 27.03
CA ALA A 13 -35.40 -11.25 28.37
C ALA A 13 -33.97 -11.77 28.58
N ALA A 14 -33.09 -11.17 29.35
CA ALA A 14 -32.99 -11.07 30.82
C ALA A 14 -32.43 -12.34 31.48
N LEU A 15 -31.21 -12.19 31.97
CA LEU A 15 -30.64 -12.51 33.29
C LEU A 15 -30.75 -13.95 33.84
N CYS A 16 -29.61 -14.56 34.18
CA CYS A 16 -29.42 -15.15 35.53
C CYS A 16 -27.93 -15.34 35.85
N ILE A 17 -27.54 -14.73 36.95
CA ILE A 17 -26.30 -14.83 37.73
C ILE A 17 -26.33 -16.12 38.55
N SER A 18 -25.21 -16.83 38.69
CA SER A 18 -24.94 -17.62 39.87
C SER A 18 -23.43 -17.71 40.15
N LEU A 19 -23.07 -17.09 41.28
CA LEU A 19 -21.85 -17.31 42.06
C LEU A 19 -21.92 -18.68 42.76
N ALA A 20 -20.80 -19.37 42.86
CA ALA A 20 -20.49 -20.20 44.02
C ALA A 20 -18.96 -20.30 44.17
N ALA A 21 -18.54 -19.92 45.34
CA ALA A 21 -17.20 -19.91 45.92
C ALA A 21 -16.95 -21.21 46.74
N CYS A 22 -15.70 -21.34 47.16
CA CYS A 22 -15.07 -22.19 48.20
C CYS A 22 -14.03 -23.13 47.60
N GLY A 23 -12.78 -23.18 48.05
CA GLY A 23 -12.09 -22.83 49.28
C GLY A 23 -11.10 -23.94 49.64
N GLY A 24 -9.95 -23.61 50.24
CA GLY A 24 -9.01 -24.55 50.87
C GLY A 24 -7.55 -24.39 50.35
N GLU A 25 -6.71 -23.69 50.96
CA GLU A 25 -5.86 -23.72 52.18
C GLU A 25 -4.67 -24.70 52.10
N GLY A 26 -3.51 -24.15 52.44
CA GLY A 26 -2.29 -24.83 52.89
C GLY A 26 -1.01 -24.23 52.28
N SER A 27 -0.43 -23.15 52.80
CA SER A 27 0.52 -22.99 53.91
C SER A 27 1.85 -23.74 53.62
N SER A 28 2.98 -23.20 53.62
CA SER A 28 3.91 -22.39 54.41
C SER A 28 5.29 -22.56 53.77
N ASP A 29 6.32 -21.80 53.83
CA ASP A 29 6.84 -20.83 54.77
C ASP A 29 8.16 -20.29 54.25
N ALA A 30 8.37 -19.06 54.53
CA ALA A 30 9.53 -18.38 55.09
C ALA A 30 10.88 -18.28 54.35
N GLY A 31 11.33 -17.07 54.26
CA GLY A 31 12.61 -16.57 54.69
C GLY A 31 13.23 -15.57 53.75
N SER A 32 13.00 -14.34 53.98
CA SER A 32 13.75 -13.34 54.77
C SER A 32 14.96 -12.70 54.10
N SER A 33 14.81 -11.38 53.95
CA SER A 33 15.75 -10.29 54.32
C SER A 33 16.92 -10.04 53.37
N ALA A 34 17.31 -8.83 53.07
CA ALA A 34 17.08 -7.47 53.52
C ALA A 34 17.80 -6.54 52.55
N GLU A 35 17.23 -5.36 52.43
CA GLU A 35 17.79 -4.02 52.44
C GLU A 35 19.29 -3.78 51.99
N SER A 36 19.51 -2.79 51.14
CA SER A 36 20.02 -1.49 51.50
C SER A 36 20.29 -0.59 50.28
N SER A 37 19.60 0.48 50.26
CA SER A 37 19.92 1.89 50.00
C SER A 37 21.33 2.27 49.53
N ALA A 38 21.45 3.14 48.55
CA ALA A 38 21.92 4.53 48.66
C ALA A 38 22.28 5.10 47.28
N GLU A 39 21.58 6.15 46.92
CA GLU A 39 21.97 7.45 46.39
C GLU A 39 23.46 7.67 46.03
N THR A 40 23.78 8.34 44.90
CA THR A 40 23.98 9.75 44.75
C THR A 40 24.72 10.09 43.43
N SER A 41 24.22 11.15 42.81
CA SER A 41 24.83 12.26 42.09
C SER A 41 25.62 12.09 40.80
N SER A 42 25.04 12.72 39.81
CA SER A 42 25.56 13.78 38.92
C SER A 42 27.01 13.71 38.45
N GLU A 43 27.21 13.73 37.12
CA GLU A 43 27.90 14.85 36.48
C GLU A 43 27.70 14.86 34.95
N SER A 44 27.46 16.04 34.45
CA SER A 44 27.40 16.57 33.13
C SER A 44 28.69 16.30 32.35
N SER A 45 28.56 15.88 31.07
CA SER A 45 29.58 16.22 30.08
C SER A 45 28.94 16.35 28.71
N ALA A 46 28.95 17.54 28.20
CA ALA A 46 28.62 17.93 26.84
C ALA A 46 29.72 17.41 25.89
N ALA A 47 29.30 16.92 24.73
CA ALA A 47 30.14 16.83 23.53
C ALA A 47 29.21 16.88 22.31
N GLU A 48 29.14 18.00 21.72
CA GLU A 48 29.47 18.43 20.35
C GLU A 48 28.61 17.80 19.24
N GLU A 49 27.77 18.67 18.71
CA GLU A 49 27.15 18.60 17.39
C GLU A 49 28.20 18.34 16.29
N SER A 50 27.95 17.35 15.46
CA SER A 50 28.51 17.28 14.12
C SER A 50 27.34 17.26 13.13
N SER A 51 26.93 18.45 12.74
CA SER A 51 26.10 18.69 11.57
C SER A 51 26.89 18.32 10.31
N ALA A 52 26.50 17.25 9.64
CA ALA A 52 26.86 17.03 8.26
C ALA A 52 25.71 17.57 7.40
N ASP A 53 25.91 18.79 6.88
CA ASP A 53 25.11 19.36 5.80
C ASP A 53 25.26 18.46 4.56
N ALA A 54 24.22 17.69 4.27
CA ALA A 54 23.99 17.18 2.92
C ALA A 54 23.20 18.26 2.19
N GLU A 55 23.89 19.05 1.38
CA GLU A 55 23.26 19.95 0.41
C GLU A 55 22.44 19.08 -0.58
N SER A 56 21.16 18.94 -0.30
CA SER A 56 20.14 18.61 -1.29
C SER A 56 19.96 19.86 -2.13
N SER A 57 20.33 19.81 -3.40
CA SER A 57 19.95 20.82 -4.37
C SER A 57 18.45 20.69 -4.64
N GLY A 58 17.65 21.22 -3.73
CA GLY A 58 16.21 21.36 -3.87
C GLY A 58 15.92 22.45 -4.90
N THR A 59 15.19 22.12 -5.93
CA THR A 59 14.44 23.07 -6.75
C THR A 59 13.51 23.86 -5.82
N ALA A 60 13.76 25.15 -5.69
CA ALA A 60 12.91 26.07 -4.92
C ALA A 60 11.55 26.20 -5.64
N GLY A 61 10.45 25.90 -4.97
CA GLY A 61 9.18 26.34 -5.50
C GLY A 61 7.88 25.82 -4.93
N ALA A 62 7.78 24.73 -4.21
CA ALA A 62 6.53 24.40 -3.52
C ALA A 62 6.69 24.68 -2.03
N ALA A 63 5.98 25.68 -1.51
CA ALA A 63 5.79 25.83 -0.07
C ALA A 63 5.08 24.58 0.43
N ALA A 64 5.44 24.07 1.61
CA ALA A 64 4.71 22.99 2.27
C ALA A 64 3.23 23.39 2.38
N GLN A 65 2.42 22.99 1.39
CA GLN A 65 0.98 23.24 1.36
C GLN A 65 0.31 22.02 2.00
N ASP A 66 -0.70 22.30 2.83
CA ASP A 66 -1.55 21.22 3.36
C ASP A 66 -2.35 20.62 2.20
N PRO A 67 -2.24 19.31 1.93
CA PRO A 67 -3.00 18.67 0.86
C PRO A 67 -4.51 18.92 0.96
N THR A 68 -5.07 18.98 2.17
CA THR A 68 -6.49 19.22 2.40
C THR A 68 -6.90 20.63 1.96
N GLU A 69 -6.06 21.65 2.18
CA GLU A 69 -6.33 23.01 1.71
C GLU A 69 -6.34 23.09 0.18
N VAL A 70 -5.42 22.37 -0.49
CA VAL A 70 -5.32 22.33 -1.95
C VAL A 70 -6.49 21.57 -2.59
N LEU A 71 -6.99 20.54 -1.91
CA LEU A 71 -8.10 19.71 -2.41
C LEU A 71 -9.48 20.30 -2.10
N THR A 72 -9.58 21.29 -1.20
CA THR A 72 -10.85 21.95 -0.86
C THR A 72 -11.39 22.71 -2.08
N ASP A 73 -12.65 22.47 -2.44
CA ASP A 73 -13.35 23.06 -3.58
C ASP A 73 -12.69 22.79 -4.95
N ALA A 74 -11.76 21.80 -5.02
CA ALA A 74 -11.00 21.47 -6.22
C ALA A 74 -11.66 20.42 -7.09
N ARG A 75 -11.32 20.40 -8.39
CA ARG A 75 -11.61 19.29 -9.32
C ARG A 75 -10.50 18.26 -9.19
N ILE A 76 -10.79 17.13 -8.58
CA ILE A 76 -9.82 16.11 -8.21
C ILE A 76 -9.92 14.91 -9.12
N GLY A 77 -8.79 14.44 -9.65
CA GLY A 77 -8.69 13.21 -10.43
C GLY A 77 -8.06 12.07 -9.61
N VAL A 78 -8.60 10.87 -9.75
CA VAL A 78 -8.08 9.65 -9.14
C VAL A 78 -8.18 8.47 -10.12
N GLN A 79 -7.45 7.39 -9.87
CA GLN A 79 -7.69 6.13 -10.55
C GLN A 79 -8.80 5.37 -9.84
N LEU A 80 -9.75 4.84 -10.61
CA LEU A 80 -10.92 4.12 -10.12
C LEU A 80 -10.54 2.92 -9.25
N GLY A 81 -11.12 2.83 -8.05
CA GLY A 81 -11.00 1.71 -7.13
C GLY A 81 -9.70 1.69 -6.32
N THR A 82 -8.80 2.69 -6.48
CA THR A 82 -7.61 2.85 -5.63
C THR A 82 -7.98 3.39 -4.24
N THR A 83 -7.03 3.41 -3.32
CA THR A 83 -7.22 4.04 -2.00
C THR A 83 -7.34 5.55 -2.13
N GLY A 84 -6.63 6.18 -3.06
CA GLY A 84 -6.84 7.59 -3.39
C GLY A 84 -8.28 7.92 -3.77
N ASP A 85 -8.94 7.05 -4.56
CA ASP A 85 -10.37 7.18 -4.86
C ASP A 85 -11.24 7.05 -3.61
N GLN A 86 -10.96 6.05 -2.75
CA GLN A 86 -11.74 5.78 -1.55
C GLN A 86 -11.63 6.92 -0.52
N TYR A 87 -10.42 7.43 -0.31
CA TYR A 87 -10.17 8.53 0.65
C TYR A 87 -10.82 9.83 0.20
N ILE A 88 -10.62 10.23 -1.06
CA ILE A 88 -11.21 11.47 -1.57
C ILE A 88 -12.75 11.39 -1.59
N ASP A 89 -13.31 10.25 -1.99
CA ASP A 89 -14.76 10.05 -1.95
C ASP A 89 -15.32 10.14 -0.52
N GLY A 90 -14.62 9.53 0.45
CA GLY A 90 -14.95 9.60 1.87
C GLY A 90 -14.89 11.03 2.41
N ASP A 91 -13.81 11.75 2.15
CA ASP A 91 -13.60 13.12 2.64
C ASP A 91 -14.60 14.13 2.03
N ILE A 92 -15.00 13.92 0.78
CA ILE A 92 -16.10 14.69 0.16
C ILE A 92 -17.43 14.38 0.86
N GLN A 93 -17.74 13.11 1.11
CA GLN A 93 -18.98 12.70 1.79
C GLN A 93 -19.06 13.23 3.23
N ASP A 94 -17.93 13.31 3.92
CA ASP A 94 -17.81 13.84 5.27
C ASP A 94 -17.78 15.38 5.29
N GLY A 95 -17.75 16.04 4.13
CA GLY A 95 -17.75 17.49 3.98
C GLY A 95 -16.41 18.14 4.34
N LEU A 96 -15.31 17.39 4.35
CA LEU A 96 -13.97 17.86 4.67
C LEU A 96 -13.32 18.66 3.54
N LEU A 97 -13.74 18.42 2.29
CA LEU A 97 -13.19 19.03 1.08
C LEU A 97 -14.14 20.06 0.43
N GLY A 98 -15.12 20.58 1.17
CA GLY A 98 -16.05 21.62 0.68
C GLY A 98 -16.90 21.14 -0.52
N ASP A 99 -16.91 21.93 -1.61
CA ASP A 99 -17.62 21.63 -2.86
C ASP A 99 -16.70 20.92 -3.90
N ALA A 100 -15.71 20.13 -3.47
CA ALA A 100 -14.78 19.43 -4.35
C ALA A 100 -15.52 18.44 -5.29
N GLU A 101 -15.03 18.34 -6.53
CA GLU A 101 -15.57 17.45 -7.56
C GLU A 101 -14.58 16.31 -7.85
N LEU A 102 -15.02 15.06 -7.66
CA LEU A 102 -14.21 13.86 -7.91
C LEU A 102 -14.47 13.30 -9.31
N THR A 103 -13.40 13.15 -10.11
CA THR A 103 -13.43 12.47 -11.40
C THR A 103 -12.54 11.22 -11.38
N ARG A 104 -13.14 10.08 -11.72
CA ARG A 104 -12.48 8.77 -11.73
C ARG A 104 -12.01 8.41 -13.13
N TYR A 105 -10.76 7.96 -13.25
CA TYR A 105 -10.14 7.51 -14.50
C TYR A 105 -9.76 6.03 -14.41
N ASN A 106 -9.67 5.34 -15.55
CA ASN A 106 -9.23 3.94 -15.55
C ASN A 106 -7.73 3.79 -15.28
N LYS A 107 -6.94 4.82 -15.59
CA LYS A 107 -5.48 4.86 -15.44
C LYS A 107 -5.05 6.15 -14.74
N GLY A 108 -4.03 6.06 -13.87
CA GLY A 108 -3.47 7.24 -13.20
C GLY A 108 -2.95 8.28 -14.20
N MET A 109 -2.28 7.85 -15.26
CA MET A 109 -1.80 8.75 -16.32
C MET A 109 -2.93 9.52 -17.04
N GLU A 110 -4.13 8.97 -17.16
CA GLU A 110 -5.27 9.68 -17.74
C GLU A 110 -5.71 10.86 -16.87
N ALA A 111 -5.67 10.69 -15.53
CA ALA A 111 -5.92 11.79 -14.59
C ALA A 111 -4.83 12.87 -14.72
N VAL A 112 -3.56 12.48 -14.79
CA VAL A 112 -2.44 13.41 -15.00
C VAL A 112 -2.59 14.18 -16.33
N GLN A 113 -2.98 13.52 -17.40
CA GLN A 113 -3.25 14.19 -18.69
C GLN A 113 -4.43 15.16 -18.60
N ALA A 114 -5.46 14.85 -17.81
CA ALA A 114 -6.58 15.75 -17.57
C ALA A 114 -6.16 16.99 -16.75
N LEU A 115 -5.26 16.82 -15.78
CA LEU A 115 -4.66 17.92 -15.03
C LEU A 115 -3.86 18.86 -15.95
N LEU A 116 -3.00 18.32 -16.82
CA LEU A 116 -2.25 19.10 -17.81
C LEU A 116 -3.15 19.90 -18.77
N GLN A 117 -4.36 19.38 -19.04
CA GLN A 117 -5.35 20.01 -19.93
C GLN A 117 -6.32 20.98 -19.20
N ASP A 118 -6.03 21.39 -17.97
CA ASP A 118 -6.89 22.27 -17.14
C ASP A 118 -8.31 21.73 -16.85
N LYS A 119 -8.49 20.42 -16.95
CA LYS A 119 -9.76 19.78 -16.61
C LYS A 119 -9.87 19.45 -15.12
N LEU A 120 -8.72 19.33 -14.46
CA LEU A 120 -8.54 19.08 -13.03
C LEU A 120 -7.68 20.15 -12.41
N ASP A 121 -7.76 20.28 -11.09
CA ASP A 121 -6.91 21.14 -10.27
C ASP A 121 -5.85 20.33 -9.53
N ALA A 122 -6.15 19.04 -9.25
CA ALA A 122 -5.26 18.14 -8.55
C ALA A 122 -5.48 16.67 -8.99
N VAL A 123 -4.45 15.83 -8.78
CA VAL A 123 -4.53 14.36 -8.89
C VAL A 123 -4.02 13.76 -7.60
N VAL A 124 -4.75 12.80 -7.03
CA VAL A 124 -4.33 12.02 -5.87
C VAL A 124 -3.92 10.63 -6.33
N ILE A 125 -2.71 10.22 -6.00
CA ILE A 125 -2.09 8.98 -6.43
C ILE A 125 -0.92 8.62 -5.53
N ASP A 126 -0.42 7.40 -5.62
CA ASP A 126 0.77 6.92 -4.89
C ASP A 126 2.04 7.65 -5.32
N ASN A 127 2.97 7.85 -4.36
CA ASN A 127 4.14 8.70 -4.53
C ASN A 127 5.13 8.22 -5.60
N GLU A 128 5.37 6.90 -5.74
CA GLU A 128 6.34 6.42 -6.71
C GLU A 128 5.85 6.59 -8.15
N PRO A 129 4.59 6.19 -8.52
CA PRO A 129 4.04 6.57 -9.82
C PRO A 129 3.94 8.08 -10.03
N ALA A 130 3.61 8.85 -8.98
CA ALA A 130 3.59 10.32 -9.08
C ALA A 130 4.94 10.89 -9.50
N LYS A 131 6.05 10.40 -8.92
CA LYS A 131 7.42 10.81 -9.30
C LYS A 131 7.70 10.55 -10.78
N VAL A 132 7.39 9.34 -11.26
CA VAL A 132 7.57 8.99 -12.68
C VAL A 132 6.72 9.90 -13.57
N PHE A 133 5.46 10.11 -13.24
CA PHE A 133 4.56 10.93 -14.04
C PHE A 133 4.97 12.41 -14.07
N VAL A 134 5.46 12.94 -12.97
CA VAL A 134 5.96 14.33 -12.90
C VAL A 134 7.30 14.48 -13.63
N GLU A 135 8.18 13.48 -13.55
CA GLU A 135 9.44 13.50 -14.31
C GLU A 135 9.21 13.46 -15.83
N GLU A 136 8.21 12.72 -16.28
CA GLU A 136 7.87 12.59 -17.71
C GLU A 136 7.03 13.77 -18.25
N ASN A 137 6.46 14.62 -17.37
CA ASN A 137 5.55 15.68 -17.75
C ASN A 137 5.95 17.01 -17.11
N GLU A 138 6.55 17.92 -17.90
CA GLU A 138 6.94 19.25 -17.44
C GLU A 138 5.72 20.06 -16.92
N GLY A 139 5.94 20.91 -15.93
CA GLY A 139 4.92 21.81 -15.38
C GLY A 139 4.01 21.18 -14.34
N LEU A 140 4.40 20.03 -13.79
CA LEU A 140 3.74 19.39 -12.65
C LEU A 140 4.69 19.30 -11.45
N VAL A 141 4.12 19.32 -10.26
CA VAL A 141 4.84 19.12 -8.99
C VAL A 141 4.02 18.23 -8.05
N ILE A 142 4.73 17.50 -7.19
CA ILE A 142 4.13 16.76 -6.09
C ILE A 142 4.20 17.66 -4.86
N LEU A 143 3.12 17.72 -4.05
CA LEU A 143 3.16 18.43 -2.77
C LEU A 143 4.08 17.70 -1.79
N ASP A 144 4.82 18.46 -0.98
CA ASP A 144 5.81 17.91 -0.04
C ASP A 144 5.19 17.12 1.14
N SER A 145 3.86 17.26 1.36
CA SER A 145 3.15 16.58 2.43
C SER A 145 2.43 15.34 1.89
N ALA A 146 2.64 14.21 2.56
CA ALA A 146 1.87 13.00 2.30
C ALA A 146 0.40 13.18 2.70
N TYR A 147 -0.51 12.58 1.93
CA TYR A 147 -1.93 12.52 2.26
C TYR A 147 -2.21 11.38 3.26
N THR A 148 -1.64 10.19 3.01
CA THR A 148 -1.69 9.04 3.92
C THR A 148 -0.54 8.06 3.63
N GLU A 149 -0.27 7.14 4.58
CA GLU A 149 0.68 6.03 4.43
C GLU A 149 -0.07 4.71 4.36
N GLU A 150 0.42 3.75 3.60
CA GLU A 150 -0.26 2.50 3.26
C GLU A 150 0.70 1.32 3.21
N ASP A 151 0.20 0.12 3.55
CA ASP A 151 0.93 -1.13 3.42
C ASP A 151 0.45 -1.90 2.18
N TYR A 152 1.37 -2.27 1.28
CA TYR A 152 1.07 -3.08 0.11
C TYR A 152 1.25 -4.57 0.38
N ALA A 153 0.28 -5.35 -0.07
CA ALA A 153 0.29 -6.81 0.04
C ALA A 153 -0.36 -7.48 -1.18
N ILE A 154 -0.09 -8.75 -1.36
CA ILE A 154 -0.64 -9.57 -2.43
C ILE A 154 -2.01 -10.10 -1.98
N CYS A 155 -3.04 -9.93 -2.83
CA CYS A 155 -4.38 -10.44 -2.53
C CYS A 155 -4.60 -11.86 -3.07
N ILE A 156 -5.23 -12.71 -2.26
CA ILE A 156 -5.52 -14.12 -2.54
C ILE A 156 -6.98 -14.43 -2.18
N ALA A 157 -7.63 -15.33 -2.89
CA ALA A 157 -9.01 -15.69 -2.63
C ALA A 157 -9.24 -16.17 -1.19
N LYS A 158 -10.39 -15.80 -0.59
CA LYS A 158 -10.73 -16.08 0.81
C LYS A 158 -10.64 -17.56 1.20
N ASP A 159 -10.97 -18.45 0.30
CA ASP A 159 -11.00 -19.90 0.51
C ASP A 159 -9.66 -20.58 0.18
N ASN A 160 -8.70 -19.85 -0.43
CA ASN A 160 -7.37 -20.38 -0.78
C ASN A 160 -6.33 -20.10 0.31
N THR A 161 -6.60 -20.56 1.53
CA THR A 161 -5.71 -20.36 2.68
C THR A 161 -4.37 -21.09 2.55
N GLU A 162 -4.33 -22.19 1.78
CA GLU A 162 -3.09 -22.94 1.52
C GLU A 162 -2.12 -22.10 0.68
N LEU A 163 -2.59 -21.44 -0.37
CA LEU A 163 -1.76 -20.53 -1.18
C LEU A 163 -1.29 -19.35 -0.36
N LEU A 164 -2.15 -18.78 0.51
CA LEU A 164 -1.78 -17.70 1.41
C LEU A 164 -0.62 -18.10 2.34
N GLU A 165 -0.67 -19.27 2.95
CA GLU A 165 0.39 -19.78 3.82
C GLU A 165 1.70 -20.02 3.04
N GLN A 166 1.61 -20.55 1.82
CA GLN A 166 2.76 -20.74 0.94
C GLN A 166 3.40 -19.42 0.53
N PHE A 167 2.59 -18.41 0.17
CA PHE A 167 3.07 -17.08 -0.17
C PHE A 167 3.74 -16.41 1.03
N ASN A 168 3.13 -16.42 2.22
CA ASN A 168 3.74 -15.81 3.40
C ASN A 168 5.06 -16.50 3.79
N THR A 169 5.15 -17.81 3.60
CA THR A 169 6.41 -18.54 3.80
C THR A 169 7.48 -18.08 2.81
N ALA A 170 7.14 -18.01 1.52
CA ALA A 170 8.06 -17.54 0.49
C ALA A 170 8.47 -16.07 0.71
N ILE A 171 7.53 -15.19 1.10
CA ILE A 171 7.79 -13.79 1.44
C ILE A 171 8.77 -13.68 2.62
N ALA A 172 8.57 -14.47 3.68
CA ALA A 172 9.48 -14.48 4.82
C ALA A 172 10.90 -14.90 4.41
N GLU A 173 11.03 -15.93 3.57
CA GLU A 173 12.31 -16.37 3.04
C GLU A 173 12.98 -15.31 2.15
N LEU A 174 12.22 -14.63 1.28
CA LEU A 174 12.74 -13.56 0.40
C LEU A 174 13.14 -12.31 1.17
N LYS A 175 12.51 -12.05 2.33
CA LYS A 175 12.95 -11.03 3.28
C LYS A 175 14.26 -11.44 3.97
N GLU A 176 14.37 -12.69 4.41
CA GLU A 176 15.53 -13.20 5.13
C GLU A 176 16.78 -13.31 4.23
N ASP A 177 16.63 -13.76 2.99
CA ASP A 177 17.74 -13.92 2.04
C ASP A 177 18.14 -12.60 1.35
N GLY A 178 17.40 -11.51 1.59
CA GLY A 178 17.67 -10.17 1.07
C GLY A 178 17.15 -9.91 -0.34
N THR A 179 16.45 -10.86 -0.96
CA THR A 179 15.92 -10.68 -2.31
C THR A 179 14.90 -9.54 -2.38
N LEU A 180 13.98 -9.45 -1.40
CA LEU A 180 13.03 -8.33 -1.36
C LEU A 180 13.74 -6.99 -1.21
N GLN A 181 14.77 -6.90 -0.34
CA GLN A 181 15.54 -5.66 -0.17
C GLN A 181 16.26 -5.26 -1.48
N GLN A 182 16.84 -6.23 -2.20
CA GLN A 182 17.48 -5.97 -3.50
C GLN A 182 16.48 -5.40 -4.52
N LEU A 183 15.23 -5.91 -4.54
CA LEU A 183 14.20 -5.40 -5.43
C LEU A 183 13.76 -3.99 -5.05
N LEU A 184 13.56 -3.72 -3.76
CA LEU A 184 13.28 -2.37 -3.26
C LEU A 184 14.41 -1.40 -3.58
N ASP A 185 15.66 -1.84 -3.44
CA ASP A 185 16.84 -1.02 -3.76
C ASP A 185 16.92 -0.71 -5.26
N TYR A 186 16.49 -1.64 -6.11
CA TYR A 186 16.51 -1.44 -7.56
C TYR A 186 15.37 -0.55 -8.05
N TYR A 187 14.11 -0.86 -7.63
CA TYR A 187 12.94 -0.20 -8.17
C TYR A 187 12.54 1.09 -7.45
N ILE A 188 12.81 1.17 -6.13
CA ILE A 188 12.29 2.25 -5.27
C ILE A 188 13.42 3.15 -4.77
N ASN A 189 14.49 2.56 -4.23
CA ASN A 189 15.53 3.34 -3.56
C ASN A 189 16.60 3.89 -4.52
N GLY A 190 16.66 3.43 -5.78
CA GLY A 190 17.63 3.85 -6.77
C GLY A 190 19.07 3.55 -6.40
N VAL A 191 19.34 2.47 -5.66
CA VAL A 191 20.68 2.11 -5.19
C VAL A 191 21.56 1.69 -6.35
N GLU A 192 22.71 2.37 -6.51
CA GLU A 192 23.65 2.07 -7.59
C GLU A 192 24.14 0.62 -7.51
N GLY A 193 24.00 -0.12 -8.61
CA GLY A 193 24.42 -1.52 -8.70
C GLY A 193 23.39 -2.55 -8.28
N ALA A 194 22.23 -2.13 -7.71
CA ALA A 194 21.10 -3.03 -7.52
C ALA A 194 20.63 -3.60 -8.86
N GLN A 195 20.06 -4.80 -8.87
CA GLN A 195 19.66 -5.52 -10.08
C GLN A 195 18.23 -6.02 -9.94
N PRO A 196 17.46 -6.12 -11.05
CA PRO A 196 16.17 -6.78 -11.04
C PRO A 196 16.32 -8.27 -10.70
N TYR A 197 15.20 -8.93 -10.42
CA TYR A 197 15.23 -10.37 -10.17
C TYR A 197 15.54 -11.17 -11.44
N THR A 198 16.30 -12.21 -11.26
CA THR A 198 16.56 -13.20 -12.31
C THR A 198 16.32 -14.58 -11.73
N SER A 199 15.43 -15.36 -12.36
CA SER A 199 15.14 -16.72 -11.94
C SER A 199 16.40 -17.58 -11.94
N PRO A 200 16.65 -18.34 -10.86
CA PRO A 200 17.75 -19.31 -10.81
C PRO A 200 17.67 -20.35 -11.90
N GLU A 201 18.83 -20.79 -12.42
CA GLU A 201 18.85 -21.88 -13.39
C GLU A 201 18.43 -23.21 -12.76
N GLY A 202 17.72 -24.05 -13.52
CA GLY A 202 17.43 -25.43 -13.15
C GLY A 202 16.19 -25.62 -12.28
N ILE A 203 15.35 -24.59 -12.13
CA ILE A 203 14.04 -24.76 -11.47
C ILE A 203 13.19 -25.71 -12.31
N THR A 204 12.53 -26.63 -11.63
CA THR A 204 11.51 -27.49 -12.26
C THR A 204 10.14 -26.99 -11.84
N TYR A 205 9.42 -26.44 -12.79
CA TYR A 205 8.05 -25.98 -12.56
C TYR A 205 7.06 -27.16 -12.61
N ASN A 206 6.12 -27.18 -11.64
CA ASN A 206 5.11 -28.23 -11.48
C ASN A 206 3.69 -27.75 -11.74
N GLY A 207 3.54 -26.53 -12.25
CA GLY A 207 2.27 -25.86 -12.53
C GLY A 207 2.48 -24.42 -12.83
N THR A 208 1.39 -23.69 -12.99
CA THR A 208 1.39 -22.24 -13.28
C THR A 208 0.51 -21.55 -12.25
N LEU A 209 0.92 -20.35 -11.82
CA LEU A 209 0.09 -19.43 -11.07
C LEU A 209 -0.14 -18.16 -11.90
N THR A 210 -1.38 -17.73 -11.96
CA THR A 210 -1.80 -16.56 -12.72
C THR A 210 -1.91 -15.35 -11.80
N MET A 211 -1.10 -14.31 -12.07
CA MET A 211 -1.14 -13.02 -11.42
C MET A 211 -2.06 -12.08 -12.19
N ALA A 212 -3.03 -11.47 -11.53
CA ALA A 212 -3.73 -10.30 -12.05
C ALA A 212 -3.03 -9.02 -11.58
N THR A 213 -2.79 -8.10 -12.50
CA THR A 213 -2.14 -6.81 -12.25
C THR A 213 -2.73 -5.72 -13.14
N ASN A 214 -2.34 -4.46 -12.91
CA ASN A 214 -2.64 -3.33 -13.78
C ASN A 214 -1.35 -2.61 -14.20
N ALA A 215 -0.78 -3.01 -15.33
CA ALA A 215 0.55 -2.63 -15.79
C ALA A 215 0.67 -1.18 -16.29
N GLU A 216 0.12 -0.24 -15.53
CA GLU A 216 0.13 1.21 -15.75
C GLU A 216 0.62 1.97 -14.51
N PHE A 217 1.37 1.28 -13.62
CA PHE A 217 1.73 1.76 -12.29
C PHE A 217 3.24 1.63 -12.00
N PRO A 218 4.10 2.36 -12.76
CA PRO A 218 5.54 2.31 -12.54
C PRO A 218 5.91 2.89 -11.16
N PRO A 219 6.94 2.31 -10.48
CA PRO A 219 7.81 1.23 -10.90
C PRO A 219 7.35 -0.15 -10.40
N TYR A 220 6.11 -0.29 -9.93
CA TYR A 220 5.57 -1.54 -9.39
C TYR A 220 5.20 -2.55 -10.48
N GLU A 221 4.41 -2.15 -11.48
CA GLU A 221 4.07 -2.91 -12.68
C GLU A 221 3.81 -1.98 -13.86
N TYR A 222 4.52 -2.20 -14.94
CA TYR A 222 4.41 -1.38 -16.14
C TYR A 222 4.91 -2.11 -17.38
N HIS A 223 4.47 -1.60 -18.55
CA HIS A 223 4.96 -2.08 -19.84
C HIS A 223 6.34 -1.48 -20.17
N ASP A 224 7.32 -2.35 -20.47
CA ASP A 224 8.63 -1.97 -20.97
C ASP A 224 8.89 -2.58 -22.34
N SER A 225 9.10 -1.72 -23.33
CA SER A 225 9.43 -2.10 -24.71
C SER A 225 10.90 -1.81 -25.06
N SER A 226 11.74 -1.47 -24.10
CA SER A 226 13.14 -1.07 -24.30
C SER A 226 13.99 -2.18 -24.93
N SER A 227 13.65 -3.45 -24.68
CA SER A 227 14.30 -4.64 -25.29
C SER A 227 13.87 -4.92 -26.72
N GLY A 228 12.85 -4.22 -27.24
CA GLY A 228 12.22 -4.43 -28.55
C GLY A 228 11.03 -5.38 -28.54
N GLU A 229 10.74 -6.01 -27.42
CA GLU A 229 9.53 -6.77 -27.15
C GLU A 229 8.82 -6.12 -25.95
N ASP A 230 7.49 -6.03 -26.02
CA ASP A 230 6.69 -5.51 -24.92
C ASP A 230 6.62 -6.52 -23.78
N GLN A 231 7.06 -6.13 -22.59
CA GLN A 231 7.08 -6.97 -21.40
C GLN A 231 6.47 -6.22 -20.23
N ILE A 232 5.77 -6.93 -19.37
CA ILE A 232 5.34 -6.37 -18.09
C ILE A 232 6.45 -6.63 -17.08
N VAL A 233 6.97 -5.56 -16.48
CA VAL A 233 8.08 -5.54 -15.54
C VAL A 233 7.74 -4.69 -14.33
N GLY A 234 8.57 -4.71 -13.28
CA GLY A 234 8.42 -3.89 -12.10
C GLY A 234 8.61 -4.67 -10.81
N LEU A 235 8.54 -3.97 -9.68
CA LEU A 235 8.73 -4.53 -8.35
C LEU A 235 7.79 -5.72 -8.10
N ASP A 236 6.50 -5.53 -8.35
CA ASP A 236 5.46 -6.54 -8.07
C ASP A 236 5.61 -7.76 -8.96
N VAL A 237 5.98 -7.53 -10.23
CA VAL A 237 6.24 -8.60 -11.20
C VAL A 237 7.43 -9.46 -10.80
N ASP A 238 8.54 -8.82 -10.45
CA ASP A 238 9.77 -9.53 -10.05
C ASP A 238 9.60 -10.21 -8.70
N PHE A 239 8.88 -9.57 -7.77
CA PHE A 239 8.57 -10.18 -6.48
C PHE A 239 7.64 -11.39 -6.62
N ALA A 240 6.59 -11.29 -7.43
CA ALA A 240 5.71 -12.40 -7.76
C ALA A 240 6.48 -13.55 -8.43
N ARG A 241 7.40 -13.24 -9.35
CA ARG A 241 8.28 -14.22 -9.99
C ARG A 241 9.15 -14.94 -8.97
N ALA A 242 9.77 -14.20 -8.04
CA ALA A 242 10.61 -14.78 -6.98
C ALA A 242 9.78 -15.71 -6.06
N ILE A 243 8.56 -15.34 -5.71
CA ILE A 243 7.63 -16.18 -4.94
C ILE A 243 7.29 -17.46 -5.74
N CYS A 244 6.89 -17.33 -6.98
CA CYS A 244 6.55 -18.47 -7.84
C CYS A 244 7.74 -19.44 -8.02
N ASP A 245 8.95 -18.92 -8.20
CA ASP A 245 10.17 -19.74 -8.30
C ASP A 245 10.44 -20.52 -7.01
N LYS A 246 10.25 -19.92 -5.84
CA LYS A 246 10.33 -20.62 -4.53
C LYS A 246 9.30 -21.76 -4.43
N LEU A 247 8.11 -21.58 -4.99
CA LEU A 247 7.04 -22.58 -5.00
C LEU A 247 7.19 -23.62 -6.11
N GLY A 248 8.13 -23.44 -7.04
CA GLY A 248 8.27 -24.29 -8.24
C GLY A 248 7.08 -24.17 -9.18
N MET A 249 6.53 -22.97 -9.31
CA MET A 249 5.39 -22.63 -10.18
C MET A 249 5.83 -21.62 -11.24
N GLU A 250 5.34 -21.77 -12.46
CA GLU A 250 5.53 -20.78 -13.51
C GLU A 250 4.60 -19.60 -13.30
N LEU A 251 5.10 -18.37 -13.49
CA LEU A 251 4.28 -17.16 -13.38
C LEU A 251 3.67 -16.80 -14.74
N GLU A 252 2.34 -16.71 -14.80
CA GLU A 252 1.59 -16.11 -15.89
C GLU A 252 0.99 -14.78 -15.42
N ILE A 253 1.09 -13.73 -16.25
CA ILE A 253 0.62 -12.37 -15.90
C ILE A 253 -0.57 -12.02 -16.77
N THR A 254 -1.63 -11.49 -16.13
CA THR A 254 -2.81 -10.96 -16.80
C THR A 254 -2.97 -9.48 -16.44
N ASP A 255 -2.80 -8.61 -17.44
CA ASP A 255 -3.03 -7.17 -17.30
C ASP A 255 -4.51 -6.85 -17.47
N ILE A 256 -5.11 -6.24 -16.45
CA ILE A 256 -6.52 -5.85 -16.39
C ILE A 256 -6.69 -4.52 -15.65
N ALA A 257 -7.89 -3.93 -15.73
CA ALA A 257 -8.19 -2.73 -14.95
C ALA A 257 -8.07 -3.01 -13.45
N PHE A 258 -7.55 -2.05 -12.68
CA PHE A 258 -7.24 -2.21 -11.26
C PHE A 258 -8.44 -2.67 -10.43
N ASP A 259 -9.62 -2.04 -10.64
CA ASP A 259 -10.87 -2.39 -9.96
C ASP A 259 -11.39 -3.79 -10.30
N SER A 260 -10.85 -4.44 -11.33
CA SER A 260 -11.18 -5.80 -11.76
C SER A 260 -10.29 -6.88 -11.13
N ILE A 261 -9.19 -6.52 -10.43
CA ILE A 261 -8.23 -7.49 -9.88
C ILE A 261 -8.88 -8.35 -8.79
N ILE A 262 -9.48 -7.75 -7.76
CA ILE A 262 -10.17 -8.49 -6.68
C ILE A 262 -11.27 -9.40 -7.24
N PRO A 263 -12.18 -8.93 -8.13
CA PRO A 263 -13.14 -9.81 -8.80
C PRO A 263 -12.52 -10.97 -9.60
N ALA A 264 -11.36 -10.77 -10.23
CA ALA A 264 -10.67 -11.84 -10.96
C ALA A 264 -10.16 -12.91 -10.00
N VAL A 265 -9.55 -12.51 -8.88
CA VAL A 265 -9.08 -13.41 -7.82
C VAL A 265 -10.26 -14.16 -7.17
N GLN A 266 -11.34 -13.48 -6.81
CA GLN A 266 -12.54 -14.09 -6.23
C GLN A 266 -13.19 -15.15 -7.15
N SER A 267 -13.16 -14.91 -8.46
CA SER A 267 -13.78 -15.83 -9.44
C SER A 267 -12.84 -16.94 -9.89
N GLY A 268 -11.58 -16.98 -9.42
CA GLY A 268 -10.58 -17.96 -9.84
C GLY A 268 -10.09 -17.77 -11.28
N LYS A 269 -10.24 -16.57 -11.86
CA LYS A 269 -9.64 -16.20 -13.14
C LYS A 269 -8.15 -15.84 -12.99
N ALA A 270 -7.77 -15.43 -11.80
CA ALA A 270 -6.39 -15.29 -11.37
C ALA A 270 -6.24 -15.99 -10.01
N ASP A 271 -5.07 -16.53 -9.74
CA ASP A 271 -4.76 -17.20 -8.47
C ASP A 271 -4.48 -16.16 -7.38
N PHE A 272 -3.90 -15.03 -7.76
CA PHE A 272 -3.60 -13.91 -6.87
C PHE A 272 -3.57 -12.59 -7.63
N GLY A 273 -3.59 -11.47 -6.88
CA GLY A 273 -3.41 -10.13 -7.43
C GLY A 273 -2.26 -9.40 -6.75
N ALA A 274 -1.37 -8.80 -7.53
CA ALA A 274 -0.32 -7.90 -7.07
C ALA A 274 -0.30 -6.67 -7.98
N ALA A 275 -0.45 -5.48 -7.39
CA ALA A 275 -0.62 -4.22 -8.13
C ALA A 275 -0.50 -3.01 -7.18
N GLY A 276 0.58 -2.94 -6.36
CA GLY A 276 0.69 -1.90 -5.33
C GLY A 276 -0.56 -1.86 -4.44
N MET A 277 -1.12 -3.02 -4.10
CA MET A 277 -2.46 -3.08 -3.53
C MET A 277 -2.42 -2.90 -2.01
N THR A 278 -2.99 -1.80 -1.54
CA THR A 278 -3.14 -1.47 -0.12
C THR A 278 -4.09 -2.43 0.58
N VAL A 279 -3.71 -2.88 1.77
CA VAL A 279 -4.59 -3.62 2.69
C VAL A 279 -5.60 -2.66 3.29
N THR A 280 -6.89 -2.87 3.02
CA THR A 280 -7.99 -2.10 3.63
C THR A 280 -9.06 -3.04 4.17
N PRO A 281 -9.81 -2.63 5.23
CA PRO A 281 -10.90 -3.45 5.77
C PRO A 281 -11.94 -3.86 4.73
N ASP A 282 -12.29 -2.96 3.80
CA ASP A 282 -13.27 -3.24 2.75
C ASP A 282 -12.78 -4.29 1.75
N ARG A 283 -11.48 -4.25 1.41
CA ARG A 283 -10.85 -5.27 0.55
C ARG A 283 -10.71 -6.59 1.29
N GLU A 284 -10.38 -6.56 2.59
CA GLU A 284 -10.30 -7.75 3.44
C GLU A 284 -11.64 -8.47 3.60
N GLU A 285 -12.78 -7.82 3.40
CA GLU A 285 -14.07 -8.53 3.32
C GLU A 285 -14.14 -9.51 2.15
N ASN A 286 -13.42 -9.23 1.07
CA ASN A 286 -13.51 -9.88 -0.22
C ASN A 286 -12.36 -10.85 -0.53
N VAL A 287 -11.15 -10.56 -0.06
CA VAL A 287 -9.93 -11.35 -0.27
C VAL A 287 -9.12 -11.45 1.01
N ASN A 288 -8.17 -12.38 1.08
CA ASN A 288 -7.11 -12.36 2.08
C ASN A 288 -5.91 -11.61 1.52
N PHE A 289 -5.11 -11.03 2.40
CA PHE A 289 -3.83 -10.43 2.04
C PHE A 289 -2.68 -11.20 2.66
N THR A 290 -1.55 -11.22 1.97
CA THR A 290 -0.28 -11.71 2.51
C THR A 290 0.28 -10.74 3.55
N ASP A 291 1.40 -11.10 4.16
CA ASP A 291 2.24 -10.13 4.84
C ASP A 291 2.66 -9.02 3.88
N SER A 292 2.67 -7.76 4.37
CA SER A 292 3.10 -6.59 3.60
C SER A 292 4.53 -6.72 3.09
N TYR A 293 4.80 -6.28 1.86
CA TYR A 293 6.14 -6.31 1.25
C TYR A 293 6.71 -4.92 0.98
N CYS A 294 5.86 -3.88 0.90
CA CYS A 294 6.25 -2.51 0.63
C CYS A 294 5.29 -1.53 1.32
N THR A 295 5.73 -0.30 1.53
CA THR A 295 4.89 0.79 2.03
C THR A 295 4.73 1.82 0.92
N GLY A 296 3.49 2.24 0.66
CA GLY A 296 3.14 3.33 -0.23
C GLY A 296 2.71 4.58 0.53
N ILE A 297 2.67 5.71 -0.17
CA ILE A 297 2.17 6.98 0.36
C ILE A 297 1.28 7.61 -0.69
N GLN A 298 0.07 8.05 -0.32
CA GLN A 298 -0.76 8.86 -1.21
C GLN A 298 -0.25 10.31 -1.20
N VAL A 299 -0.08 10.88 -2.38
CA VAL A 299 0.37 12.26 -2.58
C VAL A 299 -0.55 13.02 -3.54
N VAL A 300 -0.38 14.32 -3.58
CA VAL A 300 -1.15 15.20 -4.47
C VAL A 300 -0.22 15.78 -5.55
N ILE A 301 -0.58 15.57 -6.81
CA ILE A 301 0.06 16.23 -7.96
C ILE A 301 -0.76 17.47 -8.31
N VAL A 302 -0.09 18.60 -8.51
CA VAL A 302 -0.66 19.86 -8.98
C VAL A 302 0.19 20.45 -10.11
N LYS A 303 -0.34 21.48 -10.80
CA LYS A 303 0.47 22.27 -11.72
C LYS A 303 1.48 23.09 -10.98
N ASP A 304 2.69 23.20 -11.52
CA ASP A 304 3.73 24.11 -11.01
C ASP A 304 3.37 25.55 -11.34
N ALA A 305 3.04 26.33 -10.30
CA ALA A 305 2.73 27.76 -10.42
C ALA A 305 3.94 28.58 -10.94
N ALA A 306 5.16 28.06 -10.90
CA ALA A 306 6.35 28.71 -11.41
C ALA A 306 6.59 28.43 -12.91
N ALA A 307 5.83 27.52 -13.52
CA ALA A 307 5.93 27.17 -14.95
C ALA A 307 5.03 28.03 -15.85
N GLU A 308 4.18 28.92 -15.27
CA GLU A 308 3.39 29.92 -15.99
C GLU A 308 4.20 31.23 -16.15
#